data_0bf6c830fe124f4f99ab6033d05aaf04
#
_entry.id   0bf6c830fe124f4f99ab6033d05aaf04
#
_cell.length_a   1.000
_cell.length_b   1.000
_cell.length_c   1.000
_cell.angle_alpha   90.00
_cell.angle_beta   90.00
_cell.angle_gamma   90.00
#
_symmetry.space_group_name_H-M   'P 1'
#
loop_
_entity.id
_entity.type
_entity.pdbx_description
1 polymer ?
#
loop_
_entity_poly.entity_id
_entity_poly.type
_entity_poly.pdbx_seq_one_letter_code
_entity_poly.pdbx_strand_id
1 'polypeptide(L)'
;GASISASASDDFTIVSASTLSLYSSEILGLIAEIALRPTFPENELDLYRRNTIENLKFQRSQPNFLAGEQSARLIYGDHPYSTVSPTAADIEKIDRESLVKFHKAKFIPNNAILIVVGDIELDELVGELNGLCGEWQQGIRLSHDFPVPPTRGSRSLTIVDRPGSA
;
A
#
# COMPACT_ATOMS: atom_id res chain seq x y z
N GLY A 1 24.28 6.76 -6.94
CA GLY A 1 22.88 6.67 -7.06
C GLY A 1 22.16 6.05 -5.88
N ALA A 2 21.23 6.81 -5.30
CA ALA A 2 20.26 6.28 -4.35
C ALA A 2 18.91 6.12 -5.07
N SER A 3 18.09 5.19 -4.59
CA SER A 3 16.68 5.05 -4.98
C SER A 3 15.81 4.97 -3.74
N ILE A 4 14.62 5.56 -3.82
CA ILE A 4 13.60 5.45 -2.78
C ILE A 4 12.25 5.24 -3.47
N SER A 5 11.42 4.38 -2.92
CA SER A 5 10.09 4.09 -3.44
C SER A 5 9.11 3.79 -2.31
N ALA A 6 7.83 4.02 -2.58
CA ALA A 6 6.74 3.61 -1.71
C ALA A 6 5.70 2.83 -2.52
N SER A 7 5.18 1.77 -1.95
CA SER A 7 4.16 0.93 -2.57
C SER A 7 3.19 0.40 -1.52
N ALA A 8 2.00 0.03 -1.95
CA ALA A 8 1.01 -0.64 -1.11
C ALA A 8 0.58 -1.95 -1.78
N SER A 9 0.33 -2.95 -0.96
CA SER A 9 -0.31 -4.22 -1.32
C SER A 9 -1.55 -4.41 -0.45
N ASP A 10 -2.17 -5.57 -0.54
CA ASP A 10 -3.34 -5.91 0.27
C ASP A 10 -3.04 -5.88 1.78
N ASP A 11 -1.82 -6.25 2.18
CA ASP A 11 -1.43 -6.42 3.58
C ASP A 11 -0.47 -5.36 4.10
N PHE A 12 0.35 -4.76 3.23
CA PHE A 12 1.48 -3.92 3.62
C PHE A 12 1.54 -2.62 2.83
N THR A 13 1.93 -1.55 3.52
CA THR A 13 2.53 -0.39 2.89
C THR A 13 4.03 -0.46 3.12
N ILE A 14 4.81 -0.37 2.06
CA ILE A 14 6.27 -0.54 2.09
C ILE A 14 6.90 0.77 1.61
N VAL A 15 7.82 1.30 2.40
CA VAL A 15 8.78 2.32 1.96
C VAL A 15 10.13 1.62 1.89
N SER A 16 10.76 1.62 0.74
CA SER A 16 12.05 0.97 0.52
C SER A 16 13.03 1.93 -0.11
N ALA A 17 14.29 1.77 0.25
CA ALA A 17 15.39 2.53 -0.33
C ALA A 17 16.62 1.66 -0.51
N SER A 18 17.49 2.07 -1.43
CA SER A 18 18.81 1.49 -1.66
C SER A 18 19.80 2.61 -1.94
N THR A 19 20.96 2.54 -1.30
CA THR A 19 22.04 3.51 -1.46
C THR A 19 23.42 2.86 -1.22
N LEU A 20 24.48 3.59 -1.45
CA LEU A 20 25.81 3.20 -0.96
C LEU A 20 25.89 3.43 0.55
N SER A 21 26.64 2.59 1.29
CA SER A 21 26.74 2.66 2.76
C SER A 21 27.17 4.03 3.28
N LEU A 22 28.00 4.75 2.55
CA LEU A 22 28.44 6.10 2.92
C LEU A 22 27.30 7.15 2.97
N TYR A 23 26.10 6.85 2.43
CA TYR A 23 24.91 7.70 2.47
C TYR A 23 23.77 7.06 3.27
N SER A 24 24.09 6.11 4.14
CA SER A 24 23.09 5.39 4.95
C SER A 24 22.29 6.33 5.84
N SER A 25 22.93 7.28 6.50
CA SER A 25 22.28 8.25 7.38
C SER A 25 21.30 9.15 6.64
N GLU A 26 21.69 9.67 5.50
CA GLU A 26 20.82 10.54 4.69
C GLU A 26 19.58 9.78 4.21
N ILE A 27 19.74 8.54 3.77
CA ILE A 27 18.60 7.75 3.27
C ILE A 27 17.68 7.31 4.42
N LEU A 28 18.21 6.99 5.59
CA LEU A 28 17.41 6.69 6.79
C LEU A 28 16.60 7.92 7.22
N GLY A 29 17.20 9.10 7.19
CA GLY A 29 16.49 10.35 7.43
C GLY A 29 15.32 10.58 6.48
N LEU A 30 15.52 10.35 5.17
CA LEU A 30 14.45 10.46 4.17
C LEU A 30 13.33 9.43 4.37
N ILE A 31 13.68 8.17 4.68
CA ILE A 31 12.68 7.13 5.01
C ILE A 31 11.86 7.54 6.23
N ALA A 32 12.52 8.02 7.29
CA ALA A 32 11.85 8.48 8.49
C ALA A 32 10.91 9.66 8.18
N GLU A 33 11.33 10.62 7.37
CA GLU A 33 10.50 11.75 6.97
C GLU A 33 9.26 11.31 6.19
N ILE A 34 9.42 10.44 5.19
CA ILE A 34 8.30 9.87 4.42
C ILE A 34 7.34 9.08 5.31
N ALA A 35 7.87 8.26 6.22
CA ALA A 35 7.07 7.41 7.08
C ALA A 35 6.37 8.15 8.21
N LEU A 36 7.00 9.19 8.78
CA LEU A 36 6.51 9.85 10.00
C LEU A 36 5.84 11.21 9.73
N ARG A 37 6.26 11.93 8.70
CA ARG A 37 5.87 13.31 8.46
C ARG A 37 5.43 13.59 7.02
N PRO A 38 4.61 12.75 6.37
CA PRO A 38 4.16 13.00 5.01
C PRO A 38 3.27 14.23 4.94
N THR A 39 3.43 15.04 3.91
CA THR A 39 2.72 16.32 3.75
C THR A 39 1.38 16.19 3.03
N PHE A 40 1.21 15.15 2.20
CA PHE A 40 0.03 14.93 1.36
C PHE A 40 -0.44 16.19 0.61
N PRO A 41 0.35 16.75 -0.32
CA PRO A 41 -0.04 17.95 -1.05
C PRO A 41 -1.30 17.69 -1.90
N GLU A 42 -2.26 18.62 -1.88
CA GLU A 42 -3.55 18.41 -2.58
C GLU A 42 -3.39 18.32 -4.10
N ASN A 43 -2.50 19.14 -4.68
CA ASN A 43 -2.20 19.08 -6.10
C ASN A 43 -1.65 17.72 -6.55
N GLU A 44 -0.81 17.10 -5.73
CA GLU A 44 -0.27 15.75 -5.99
C GLU A 44 -1.36 14.68 -5.84
N LEU A 45 -2.22 14.82 -4.84
CA LEU A 45 -3.36 13.94 -4.65
C LEU A 45 -4.33 14.01 -5.83
N ASP A 46 -4.62 15.22 -6.33
CA ASP A 46 -5.48 15.41 -7.50
C ASP A 46 -4.88 14.80 -8.78
N LEU A 47 -3.57 14.94 -8.96
CA LEU A 47 -2.85 14.33 -10.06
C LEU A 47 -2.88 12.79 -9.94
N TYR A 48 -2.61 12.27 -8.75
CA TYR A 48 -2.63 10.84 -8.47
C TYR A 48 -4.03 10.23 -8.73
N ARG A 49 -5.10 10.87 -8.24
CA ARG A 49 -6.49 10.44 -8.47
C ARG A 49 -6.81 10.32 -9.97
N ARG A 50 -6.52 11.37 -10.75
CA ARG A 50 -6.75 11.36 -12.20
C ARG A 50 -5.98 10.25 -12.90
N ASN A 51 -4.69 10.12 -12.61
CA ASN A 51 -3.85 9.09 -13.23
C ASN A 51 -4.33 7.68 -12.84
N THR A 52 -4.74 7.48 -11.58
CA THR A 52 -5.24 6.19 -11.11
C THR A 52 -6.55 5.82 -11.77
N ILE A 53 -7.49 6.78 -11.96
CA ILE A 53 -8.75 6.55 -12.66
C ILE A 53 -8.51 6.19 -14.13
N GLU A 54 -7.60 6.90 -14.82
CA GLU A 54 -7.27 6.59 -16.21
C GLU A 54 -6.60 5.20 -16.35
N ASN A 55 -5.67 4.87 -15.46
CA ASN A 55 -5.06 3.55 -15.41
C ASN A 55 -6.09 2.45 -15.15
N LEU A 56 -7.04 2.68 -14.25
CA LEU A 56 -8.12 1.73 -13.96
C LEU A 56 -9.02 1.49 -15.18
N LYS A 57 -9.36 2.53 -15.93
CA LYS A 57 -10.10 2.41 -17.21
C LYS A 57 -9.32 1.53 -18.20
N PHE A 58 -8.02 1.78 -18.33
CA PHE A 58 -7.15 0.97 -19.18
C PHE A 58 -7.10 -0.48 -18.72
N GLN A 59 -6.85 -0.74 -17.43
CA GLN A 59 -6.82 -2.10 -16.88
C GLN A 59 -8.13 -2.84 -17.12
N ARG A 60 -9.27 -2.19 -16.88
CA ARG A 60 -10.61 -2.78 -17.13
C ARG A 60 -10.94 -2.97 -18.62
N SER A 61 -10.15 -2.40 -19.51
CA SER A 61 -10.23 -2.75 -20.93
C SER A 61 -9.53 -4.08 -21.26
N GLN A 62 -8.75 -4.65 -20.33
CA GLN A 62 -8.03 -5.90 -20.54
C GLN A 62 -8.84 -7.11 -20.05
N PRO A 63 -9.06 -8.13 -20.92
CA PRO A 63 -9.85 -9.31 -20.55
C PRO A 63 -9.29 -10.05 -19.32
N ASN A 64 -7.97 -10.18 -19.24
CA ASN A 64 -7.31 -10.87 -18.13
C ASN A 64 -7.54 -10.16 -16.78
N PHE A 65 -7.61 -8.83 -16.77
CA PHE A 65 -7.89 -8.07 -15.56
C PHE A 65 -9.33 -8.33 -15.08
N LEU A 66 -10.32 -8.29 -15.99
CA LEU A 66 -11.71 -8.59 -15.65
C LEU A 66 -11.90 -10.03 -15.16
N ALA A 67 -11.22 -10.98 -15.80
CA ALA A 67 -11.23 -12.38 -15.35
C ALA A 67 -10.60 -12.52 -13.96
N GLY A 68 -9.51 -11.80 -13.67
CA GLY A 68 -8.86 -11.75 -12.36
C GLY A 68 -9.78 -11.19 -11.27
N GLU A 69 -10.44 -10.03 -11.50
CA GLU A 69 -11.42 -9.47 -10.58
C GLU A 69 -12.56 -10.45 -10.28
N GLN A 70 -13.11 -11.08 -11.31
CA GLN A 70 -14.20 -12.03 -11.12
C GLN A 70 -13.73 -13.30 -10.40
N SER A 71 -12.53 -13.77 -10.69
CA SER A 71 -11.94 -14.92 -9.99
C SER A 71 -11.73 -14.64 -8.51
N ALA A 72 -11.20 -13.46 -8.16
CA ALA A 72 -11.01 -13.06 -6.77
C ALA A 72 -12.35 -13.01 -6.01
N ARG A 73 -13.38 -12.38 -6.59
CA ARG A 73 -14.73 -12.35 -6.01
C ARG A 73 -15.30 -13.74 -5.75
N LEU A 74 -15.11 -14.64 -6.70
CA LEU A 74 -15.59 -16.01 -6.58
C LEU A 74 -14.81 -16.83 -5.54
N ILE A 75 -13.50 -16.63 -5.43
CA ILE A 75 -12.63 -17.39 -4.51
C ILE A 75 -12.79 -16.87 -3.08
N TYR A 76 -12.79 -15.56 -2.90
CA TYR A 76 -12.70 -14.93 -1.59
C TYR A 76 -14.04 -14.49 -1.00
N GLY A 77 -15.11 -14.34 -1.81
CA GLY A 77 -16.44 -13.93 -1.32
C GLY A 77 -16.40 -12.58 -0.61
N ASP A 78 -16.77 -12.56 0.67
CA ASP A 78 -16.77 -11.33 1.49
C ASP A 78 -15.41 -11.01 2.15
N HIS A 79 -14.40 -11.84 1.92
CA HIS A 79 -13.05 -11.57 2.40
C HIS A 79 -12.46 -10.34 1.65
N PRO A 80 -11.68 -9.45 2.31
CA PRO A 80 -11.08 -8.28 1.66
C PRO A 80 -10.32 -8.55 0.36
N TYR A 81 -9.68 -9.70 0.23
CA TYR A 81 -8.98 -10.11 -1.00
C TYR A 81 -9.90 -10.31 -2.22
N SER A 82 -11.21 -10.27 -2.05
CA SER A 82 -12.16 -10.25 -3.17
C SER A 82 -12.12 -8.93 -3.96
N THR A 83 -11.59 -7.86 -3.36
CA THR A 83 -11.50 -6.53 -3.96
C THR A 83 -10.14 -6.34 -4.61
N VAL A 84 -10.04 -6.64 -5.90
CA VAL A 84 -8.77 -6.50 -6.66
C VAL A 84 -8.47 -5.03 -7.03
N SER A 85 -9.50 -4.24 -7.24
CA SER A 85 -9.34 -2.82 -7.57
C SER A 85 -10.47 -1.97 -6.99
N PRO A 86 -10.20 -0.69 -6.66
CA PRO A 86 -11.24 0.26 -6.26
C PRO A 86 -12.13 0.63 -7.46
N THR A 87 -13.27 1.27 -7.18
CA THR A 87 -14.04 1.97 -8.20
C THR A 87 -13.54 3.40 -8.40
N ALA A 88 -13.84 4.01 -9.54
CA ALA A 88 -13.54 5.43 -9.77
C ALA A 88 -14.18 6.32 -8.68
N ALA A 89 -15.42 6.00 -8.28
CA ALA A 89 -16.12 6.72 -7.23
C ALA A 89 -15.45 6.59 -5.84
N ASP A 90 -14.78 5.47 -5.56
CA ASP A 90 -14.03 5.31 -4.31
C ASP A 90 -12.75 6.13 -4.34
N ILE A 91 -12.07 6.18 -5.49
CA ILE A 91 -10.88 7.00 -5.69
C ILE A 91 -11.21 8.50 -5.55
N GLU A 92 -12.33 8.95 -6.11
CA GLU A 92 -12.80 10.34 -6.03
C GLU A 92 -13.11 10.79 -4.59
N LYS A 93 -13.55 9.89 -3.72
CA LYS A 93 -13.84 10.17 -2.31
C LYS A 93 -12.61 10.35 -1.43
N ILE A 94 -11.44 9.89 -1.90
CA ILE A 94 -10.19 10.00 -1.11
C ILE A 94 -9.77 11.47 -1.10
N ASP A 95 -9.82 12.11 0.05
CA ASP A 95 -9.34 13.47 0.28
C ASP A 95 -8.11 13.48 1.18
N ARG A 96 -7.49 14.65 1.34
CA ARG A 96 -6.31 14.82 2.17
C ARG A 96 -6.58 14.47 3.63
N GLU A 97 -7.77 14.78 4.15
CA GLU A 97 -8.13 14.51 5.53
C GLU A 97 -8.17 12.99 5.79
N SER A 98 -8.77 12.22 4.89
CA SER A 98 -8.81 10.76 4.98
C SER A 98 -7.42 10.13 4.93
N LEU A 99 -6.50 10.66 4.10
CA LEU A 99 -5.10 10.20 4.06
C LEU A 99 -4.38 10.49 5.38
N VAL A 100 -4.51 11.69 5.92
CA VAL A 100 -3.93 12.06 7.22
C VAL A 100 -4.46 11.17 8.34
N LYS A 101 -5.78 10.92 8.34
CA LYS A 101 -6.43 10.04 9.33
C LYS A 101 -5.93 8.60 9.21
N PHE A 102 -5.84 8.07 7.99
CA PHE A 102 -5.30 6.74 7.73
C PHE A 102 -3.86 6.63 8.20
N HIS A 103 -3.01 7.59 7.83
CA HIS A 103 -1.61 7.62 8.23
C HIS A 103 -1.47 7.60 9.76
N LYS A 104 -2.14 8.50 10.47
CA LYS A 104 -2.12 8.55 11.94
C LYS A 104 -2.58 7.24 12.60
N ALA A 105 -3.51 6.54 11.99
CA ALA A 105 -4.06 5.29 12.54
C ALA A 105 -3.19 4.07 12.25
N LYS A 106 -2.45 4.04 11.14
CA LYS A 106 -1.76 2.85 10.65
C LYS A 106 -0.24 2.94 10.75
N PHE A 107 0.33 4.13 10.58
CA PHE A 107 1.77 4.38 10.70
C PHE A 107 2.13 4.64 12.16
N ILE A 108 2.21 3.58 12.93
CA ILE A 108 2.54 3.57 14.36
C ILE A 108 3.67 2.54 14.60
N PRO A 109 4.60 2.78 15.53
CA PRO A 109 5.79 1.93 15.69
C PRO A 109 5.46 0.48 16.03
N ASN A 110 4.41 0.24 16.80
CA ASN A 110 3.94 -1.11 17.13
C ASN A 110 3.15 -1.80 16.00
N ASN A 111 3.05 -1.19 14.81
CA ASN A 111 2.52 -1.75 13.57
C ASN A 111 3.54 -1.65 12.42
N ALA A 112 4.81 -1.40 12.72
CA ALA A 112 5.87 -1.22 11.74
C ALA A 112 7.00 -2.23 11.95
N ILE A 113 7.66 -2.59 10.86
CA ILE A 113 8.88 -3.40 10.85
C ILE A 113 9.88 -2.67 9.97
N LEU A 114 11.07 -2.43 10.49
CA LEU A 114 12.20 -1.93 9.71
C LEU A 114 13.17 -3.09 9.48
N ILE A 115 13.59 -3.24 8.23
CA ILE A 115 14.59 -4.23 7.81
C ILE A 115 15.73 -3.45 7.16
N VAL A 116 16.92 -3.59 7.70
CA VAL A 116 18.14 -2.99 7.14
C VAL A 116 19.13 -4.09 6.80
N VAL A 117 19.66 -4.06 5.59
CA VAL A 117 20.66 -5.01 5.11
C VAL A 117 21.79 -4.25 4.42
N GLY A 118 23.01 -4.48 4.84
CA GLY A 118 24.16 -3.81 4.23
C GLY A 118 25.39 -3.77 5.16
N ASP A 119 26.37 -3.01 4.76
CA ASP A 119 27.58 -2.74 5.53
C ASP A 119 27.28 -1.57 6.49
N ILE A 120 26.76 -1.91 7.67
CA ILE A 120 26.38 -0.97 8.71
C ILE A 120 26.56 -1.60 10.11
N GLU A 121 27.09 -0.86 11.04
CA GLU A 121 27.26 -1.30 12.42
C GLU A 121 25.93 -1.16 13.19
N LEU A 122 25.55 -2.22 13.93
CA LEU A 122 24.26 -2.28 14.62
C LEU A 122 24.06 -1.16 15.64
N ASP A 123 25.08 -0.87 16.45
CA ASP A 123 24.98 0.14 17.50
C ASP A 123 24.84 1.55 16.93
N GLU A 124 25.50 1.85 15.81
CA GLU A 124 25.36 3.11 15.10
C GLU A 124 23.95 3.24 14.52
N LEU A 125 23.45 2.19 13.85
CA LEU A 125 22.09 2.16 13.31
C LEU A 125 21.03 2.37 14.40
N VAL A 126 21.15 1.69 15.53
CA VAL A 126 20.20 1.82 16.65
C VAL A 126 20.25 3.24 17.23
N GLY A 127 21.44 3.82 17.38
CA GLY A 127 21.62 5.20 17.84
C GLY A 127 20.92 6.20 16.93
N GLU A 128 21.11 6.06 15.62
CA GLU A 128 20.51 6.92 14.62
C GLU A 128 18.99 6.77 14.58
N LEU A 129 18.48 5.55 14.57
CA LEU A 129 17.04 5.27 14.59
C LEU A 129 16.34 5.81 15.82
N ASN A 130 16.98 5.76 16.99
CA ASN A 130 16.46 6.38 18.21
C ASN A 130 16.35 7.91 18.06
N GLY A 131 17.28 8.55 17.37
CA GLY A 131 17.20 9.97 17.05
C GLY A 131 16.09 10.32 16.08
N LEU A 132 15.89 9.50 15.05
CA LEU A 132 14.89 9.73 13.99
C LEU A 132 13.46 9.36 14.40
N CYS A 133 13.29 8.29 15.16
CA CYS A 133 12.00 7.66 15.46
C CYS A 133 11.64 7.69 16.95
N GLY A 134 12.48 8.20 17.84
CA GLY A 134 12.30 8.13 19.30
C GLY A 134 11.01 8.82 19.80
N GLU A 135 10.53 9.80 19.10
CA GLU A 135 9.25 10.50 19.41
C GLU A 135 8.02 9.84 18.76
N TRP A 136 8.20 8.76 17.99
CA TRP A 136 7.11 8.10 17.32
C TRP A 136 6.22 7.36 18.30
N GLN A 137 5.02 7.89 18.54
CA GLN A 137 4.11 7.40 19.57
C GLN A 137 3.42 6.11 19.15
N GLN A 138 3.36 5.16 20.09
CA GLN A 138 2.57 3.95 19.89
C GLN A 138 1.08 4.27 19.78
N GLY A 139 0.38 3.47 18.99
CA GLY A 139 -1.07 3.60 18.79
C GLY A 139 -1.78 2.28 19.05
N ILE A 140 -3.09 2.28 18.81
CA ILE A 140 -3.91 1.09 18.92
C ILE A 140 -3.78 0.27 17.63
N ARG A 141 -3.14 -0.89 17.72
CA ARG A 141 -3.12 -1.85 16.62
C ARG A 141 -4.48 -2.56 16.57
N LEU A 142 -5.25 -2.27 15.51
CA LEU A 142 -6.53 -2.93 15.30
C LEU A 142 -6.27 -4.37 14.85
N SER A 143 -6.90 -5.32 15.56
CA SER A 143 -7.06 -6.69 15.07
C SER A 143 -8.28 -6.74 14.15
N HIS A 144 -8.16 -7.42 13.03
CA HIS A 144 -9.27 -7.61 12.11
C HIS A 144 -9.57 -9.11 12.01
N ASP A 145 -10.80 -9.49 12.34
CA ASP A 145 -11.33 -10.81 12.03
C ASP A 145 -11.93 -10.74 10.63
N PHE A 146 -11.31 -11.43 9.68
CA PHE A 146 -11.79 -11.49 8.31
C PHE A 146 -12.70 -12.70 8.11
N PRO A 147 -13.75 -12.57 7.27
CA PRO A 147 -14.57 -13.71 6.88
C PRO A 147 -13.71 -14.81 6.24
N VAL A 148 -14.01 -16.06 6.58
CA VAL A 148 -13.34 -17.19 5.94
C VAL A 148 -13.83 -17.28 4.48
N PRO A 149 -12.91 -17.43 3.50
CA PRO A 149 -13.32 -17.62 2.12
C PRO A 149 -14.28 -18.82 1.94
N PRO A 150 -15.26 -18.72 1.04
CA PRO A 150 -16.27 -19.76 0.87
C PRO A 150 -15.66 -21.08 0.38
N THR A 151 -16.06 -22.18 0.98
CA THR A 151 -15.70 -23.51 0.51
C THR A 151 -16.53 -23.89 -0.73
N ARG A 152 -15.87 -24.31 -1.80
CA ARG A 152 -16.54 -24.76 -3.02
C ARG A 152 -16.86 -26.24 -2.95
N GLY A 153 -18.15 -26.56 -3.07
CA GLY A 153 -18.62 -27.96 -3.11
C GLY A 153 -18.66 -28.57 -4.51
N SER A 154 -18.53 -27.78 -5.58
CA SER A 154 -18.63 -28.25 -6.96
C SER A 154 -17.79 -27.41 -7.93
N ARG A 155 -17.55 -27.96 -9.12
CA ARG A 155 -16.95 -27.24 -10.24
C ARG A 155 -17.95 -26.23 -10.79
N SER A 156 -17.48 -25.03 -11.14
CA SER A 156 -18.30 -24.01 -11.82
C SER A 156 -17.52 -23.40 -12.97
N LEU A 157 -18.24 -22.96 -13.99
CA LEU A 157 -17.72 -22.16 -15.09
C LEU A 157 -18.40 -20.79 -15.03
N THR A 158 -17.59 -19.75 -14.98
CA THR A 158 -18.06 -18.38 -15.00
C THR A 158 -17.52 -17.70 -16.26
N ILE A 159 -18.41 -17.13 -17.05
CA ILE A 159 -18.07 -16.40 -18.28
C ILE A 159 -18.27 -14.92 -18.02
N VAL A 160 -17.22 -14.13 -18.25
CA VAL A 160 -17.29 -12.67 -18.21
C VAL A 160 -17.44 -12.18 -19.64
N ASP A 161 -18.65 -11.76 -19.99
CA ASP A 161 -18.93 -11.23 -21.32
C ASP A 161 -18.33 -9.83 -21.49
N ARG A 162 -17.71 -9.60 -22.65
CA ARG A 162 -17.16 -8.31 -23.05
C ARG A 162 -17.64 -7.96 -24.46
N PRO A 163 -18.82 -7.34 -24.60
CA PRO A 163 -19.36 -6.94 -25.90
C PRO A 163 -18.39 -6.03 -26.66
N GLY A 164 -18.21 -6.30 -27.96
CA GLY A 164 -17.37 -5.49 -28.84
C GLY A 164 -15.87 -5.78 -28.77
N SER A 165 -15.43 -6.81 -28.05
CA SER A 165 -14.05 -7.31 -28.18
C SER A 165 -13.96 -8.23 -29.40
N ALA A 166 -13.09 -7.89 -30.34
CA ALA A 166 -12.75 -8.75 -31.46
C ALA A 166 -11.70 -9.79 -31.00
#